data_8c591827113e54199c3236a1bbf7f405
#
_entry.id   8c591827113e54199c3236a1bbf7f405
#
_cell.length_a   1.000
_cell.length_b   1.000
_cell.length_c   1.000
_cell.angle_alpha   90.00
_cell.angle_beta   90.00
_cell.angle_gamma   90.00
#
_symmetry.space_group_name_H-M   'P 1'
#
loop_
_entity.id
_entity.type
_entity.pdbx_description
1 polymer ?
#
loop_
_entity_poly.entity_id
_entity_poly.type
_entity_poly.pdbx_seq_one_letter_code
_entity_poly.pdbx_strand_id
1 'polypeptide(L)'
;MNFTLILEGIAVLGIMGAIFGALLAFAAKIFHVEVDPKQEAVRECLAGANCGGCGYPGCDGYAAAVAAGQAPVNCCVAGGQEAADKIAEIMGVSAGAEEKMVAFVPCSGAEGVAVKRFNYKGPQDCQAAMLFGGKSNKECRFACIGLGNCARACKFGAMHIVNGVAKVDRDKCVGCMACADACPKKIIEKVPYKQAVLVGCRNQDKGAVTRKICDVGCIGCMKCQRECPAEA
;
A
#
# COMPACT_ATOMS: atom_id res chain seq x y z
N MET A 1 -22.59 -55.99 -1.78
CA MET A 1 -21.77 -54.93 -2.37
C MET A 1 -21.24 -55.45 -3.68
N ASN A 2 -21.72 -54.94 -4.82
CA ASN A 2 -21.34 -55.48 -6.14
C ASN A 2 -19.93 -55.04 -6.50
N PHE A 3 -18.98 -55.94 -6.37
CA PHE A 3 -17.55 -55.70 -6.65
C PHE A 3 -17.32 -55.23 -8.11
N THR A 4 -18.15 -55.71 -9.02
CA THR A 4 -18.15 -55.26 -10.44
C THR A 4 -18.46 -53.79 -10.62
N LEU A 5 -19.44 -53.24 -9.91
CA LEU A 5 -19.77 -51.79 -9.98
C LEU A 5 -18.65 -50.90 -9.43
N ILE A 6 -17.92 -51.40 -8.43
CA ILE A 6 -16.75 -50.68 -7.89
C ILE A 6 -15.61 -50.64 -8.91
N LEU A 7 -15.34 -51.77 -9.56
CA LEU A 7 -14.33 -51.88 -10.60
C LEU A 7 -14.64 -50.99 -11.84
N GLU A 8 -15.92 -51.01 -12.26
CA GLU A 8 -16.38 -50.12 -13.34
C GLU A 8 -16.22 -48.65 -13.00
N GLY A 9 -16.59 -48.26 -11.77
CA GLY A 9 -16.40 -46.86 -11.30
C GLY A 9 -14.92 -46.46 -11.28
N ILE A 10 -14.04 -47.31 -10.80
CA ILE A 10 -12.59 -47.04 -10.80
C ILE A 10 -12.05 -46.93 -12.24
N ALA A 11 -12.49 -47.81 -13.13
CA ALA A 11 -12.06 -47.77 -14.53
C ALA A 11 -12.50 -46.48 -15.24
N VAL A 12 -13.76 -46.05 -15.05
CA VAL A 12 -14.28 -44.82 -15.65
C VAL A 12 -13.54 -43.61 -15.12
N LEU A 13 -13.34 -43.51 -13.80
CA LEU A 13 -12.60 -42.37 -13.20
C LEU A 13 -11.12 -42.38 -13.62
N GLY A 14 -10.50 -43.53 -13.74
CA GLY A 14 -9.13 -43.69 -14.20
C GLY A 14 -8.95 -43.22 -15.65
N ILE A 15 -9.86 -43.65 -16.53
CA ILE A 15 -9.84 -43.24 -17.95
C ILE A 15 -10.07 -41.70 -18.07
N MET A 16 -11.06 -41.17 -17.36
CA MET A 16 -11.30 -39.73 -17.34
C MET A 16 -10.08 -38.96 -16.82
N GLY A 17 -9.49 -39.41 -15.71
CA GLY A 17 -8.29 -38.78 -15.15
C GLY A 17 -7.09 -38.82 -16.11
N ALA A 18 -6.89 -39.94 -16.83
CA ALA A 18 -5.85 -40.05 -17.85
C ALA A 18 -6.09 -39.09 -19.05
N ILE A 19 -7.32 -38.98 -19.52
CA ILE A 19 -7.67 -38.07 -20.62
C ILE A 19 -7.44 -36.60 -20.19
N PHE A 20 -7.94 -36.19 -19.03
CA PHE A 20 -7.74 -34.82 -18.54
C PHE A 20 -6.27 -34.54 -18.26
N GLY A 21 -5.54 -35.50 -17.67
CA GLY A 21 -4.10 -35.34 -17.42
C GLY A 21 -3.32 -35.16 -18.72
N ALA A 22 -3.64 -35.95 -19.75
CA ALA A 22 -3.01 -35.82 -21.07
C ALA A 22 -3.33 -34.49 -21.74
N LEU A 23 -4.59 -34.02 -21.66
CA LEU A 23 -5.00 -32.71 -22.18
C LEU A 23 -4.29 -31.56 -21.48
N LEU A 24 -4.19 -31.62 -20.15
CA LEU A 24 -3.47 -30.61 -19.36
C LEU A 24 -1.96 -30.59 -19.66
N ALA A 25 -1.34 -31.78 -19.79
CA ALA A 25 0.07 -31.88 -20.16
C ALA A 25 0.34 -31.34 -21.56
N PHE A 26 -0.56 -31.60 -22.51
CA PHE A 26 -0.49 -31.07 -23.87
C PHE A 26 -0.67 -29.54 -23.88
N ALA A 27 -1.68 -29.03 -23.16
CA ALA A 27 -1.91 -27.61 -23.03
C ALA A 27 -0.70 -26.90 -22.36
N ALA A 28 -0.15 -27.47 -21.30
CA ALA A 28 1.03 -26.93 -20.63
C ALA A 28 2.25 -26.84 -21.57
N LYS A 29 2.41 -27.81 -22.49
CA LYS A 29 3.49 -27.78 -23.48
C LYS A 29 3.28 -26.71 -24.57
N ILE A 30 2.03 -26.50 -25.01
CA ILE A 30 1.72 -25.49 -26.03
C ILE A 30 1.78 -24.08 -25.45
N PHE A 31 1.29 -23.89 -24.21
CA PHE A 31 1.27 -22.59 -23.54
C PHE A 31 2.50 -22.32 -22.68
N HIS A 32 3.55 -23.13 -22.82
CA HIS A 32 4.81 -22.88 -22.12
C HIS A 32 5.42 -21.58 -22.63
N VAL A 33 5.49 -20.58 -21.74
CA VAL A 33 6.18 -19.31 -22.00
C VAL A 33 7.62 -19.47 -21.47
N GLU A 34 8.59 -19.36 -22.34
CA GLU A 34 10.01 -19.33 -21.91
C GLU A 34 10.23 -18.02 -21.14
N VAL A 35 10.55 -18.14 -19.85
CA VAL A 35 10.91 -17.00 -19.01
C VAL A 35 12.40 -16.70 -19.24
N ASP A 36 12.75 -15.45 -19.53
CA ASP A 36 14.13 -15.01 -19.63
C ASP A 36 14.86 -15.30 -18.31
N PRO A 37 16.00 -16.03 -18.32
CA PRO A 37 16.78 -16.29 -17.09
C PRO A 37 17.14 -15.01 -16.32
N LYS A 38 17.32 -13.88 -17.00
CA LYS A 38 17.53 -12.58 -16.36
C LYS A 38 16.30 -12.11 -15.59
N GLN A 39 15.09 -12.34 -16.15
CA GLN A 39 13.85 -11.99 -15.46
C GLN A 39 13.69 -12.79 -14.16
N GLU A 40 14.02 -14.09 -14.18
CA GLU A 40 13.96 -14.96 -13.00
C GLU A 40 14.96 -14.50 -11.94
N ALA A 41 16.22 -14.24 -12.32
CA ALA A 41 17.24 -13.72 -11.42
C ALA A 41 16.85 -12.37 -10.79
N VAL A 42 16.28 -11.44 -11.56
CA VAL A 42 15.75 -10.17 -11.04
C VAL A 42 14.57 -10.42 -10.10
N ARG A 43 13.69 -11.37 -10.43
CA ARG A 43 12.53 -11.72 -9.61
C ARG A 43 12.92 -12.25 -8.23
N GLU A 44 13.98 -13.02 -8.13
CA GLU A 44 14.52 -13.55 -6.86
C GLU A 44 15.07 -12.45 -5.94
N CYS A 45 15.62 -11.36 -6.52
CA CYS A 45 16.11 -10.23 -5.75
C CYS A 45 14.99 -9.35 -5.18
N LEU A 46 13.75 -9.50 -5.65
CA LEU A 46 12.62 -8.68 -5.21
C LEU A 46 12.00 -9.20 -3.90
N ALA A 47 11.43 -8.29 -3.13
CA ALA A 47 10.80 -8.60 -1.83
C ALA A 47 9.57 -9.53 -1.90
N GLY A 48 9.07 -9.89 -3.08
CA GLY A 48 7.95 -10.81 -3.27
C GLY A 48 6.58 -10.32 -2.78
N ALA A 49 6.50 -9.12 -2.24
CA ALA A 49 5.29 -8.58 -1.61
C ALA A 49 4.13 -8.28 -2.58
N ASN A 50 4.40 -8.24 -3.89
CA ASN A 50 3.41 -7.88 -4.92
C ASN A 50 2.57 -6.65 -4.54
N CYS A 51 3.23 -5.62 -3.99
CA CYS A 51 2.58 -4.44 -3.41
C CYS A 51 2.15 -3.40 -4.45
N GLY A 52 2.70 -3.46 -5.68
CA GLY A 52 2.44 -2.48 -6.75
C GLY A 52 3.09 -1.11 -6.54
N GLY A 53 3.85 -0.90 -5.45
CA GLY A 53 4.46 0.40 -5.12
C GLY A 53 5.51 0.91 -6.12
N CYS A 54 6.01 0.05 -6.98
CA CYS A 54 6.88 0.38 -8.12
C CYS A 54 6.10 0.82 -9.37
N GLY A 55 4.76 0.79 -9.34
CA GLY A 55 3.91 1.12 -10.50
C GLY A 55 3.63 -0.05 -11.45
N TYR A 56 4.16 -1.24 -11.18
CA TYR A 56 3.95 -2.44 -11.99
C TYR A 56 2.95 -3.41 -11.35
N PRO A 57 2.24 -4.25 -12.13
CA PRO A 57 1.24 -5.19 -11.63
C PRO A 57 1.89 -6.40 -10.95
N GLY A 58 2.60 -6.18 -9.84
CA GLY A 58 3.31 -7.19 -9.07
C GLY A 58 4.80 -7.29 -9.39
N CYS A 59 5.49 -8.16 -8.66
CA CYS A 59 6.94 -8.31 -8.80
C CYS A 59 7.34 -8.96 -10.13
N ASP A 60 6.52 -9.84 -10.68
CA ASP A 60 6.79 -10.48 -11.97
C ASP A 60 6.75 -9.47 -13.12
N GLY A 61 5.76 -8.57 -13.11
CA GLY A 61 5.66 -7.50 -14.11
C GLY A 61 6.83 -6.51 -14.04
N TYR A 62 7.29 -6.19 -12.85
CA TYR A 62 8.48 -5.35 -12.68
C TYR A 62 9.76 -6.07 -13.13
N ALA A 63 9.94 -7.34 -12.76
CA ALA A 63 11.10 -8.13 -13.17
C ALA A 63 11.20 -8.25 -14.71
N ALA A 64 10.07 -8.49 -15.38
CA ALA A 64 10.01 -8.52 -16.85
C ALA A 64 10.40 -7.17 -17.46
N ALA A 65 9.88 -6.06 -16.91
CA ALA A 65 10.19 -4.72 -17.41
C ALA A 65 11.67 -4.34 -17.22
N VAL A 66 12.28 -4.73 -16.09
CA VAL A 66 13.71 -4.53 -15.83
C VAL A 66 14.56 -5.38 -16.76
N ALA A 67 14.25 -6.67 -16.93
CA ALA A 67 14.97 -7.56 -17.83
C ALA A 67 14.94 -7.06 -19.28
N ALA A 68 13.82 -6.48 -19.71
CA ALA A 68 13.65 -5.84 -21.00
C ALA A 68 14.30 -4.44 -21.11
N GLY A 69 14.90 -3.91 -20.05
CA GLY A 69 15.48 -2.56 -20.02
C GLY A 69 14.45 -1.42 -20.06
N GLN A 70 13.18 -1.71 -19.81
CA GLN A 70 12.06 -0.74 -19.83
C GLN A 70 11.80 -0.08 -18.49
N ALA A 71 12.38 -0.60 -17.41
CA ALA A 71 12.23 -0.07 -16.07
C ALA A 71 13.60 0.15 -15.40
N PRO A 72 13.78 1.21 -14.58
CA PRO A 72 14.97 1.39 -13.80
C PRO A 72 15.07 0.34 -12.67
N VAL A 73 16.31 0.03 -12.26
CA VAL A 73 16.60 -1.06 -11.30
C VAL A 73 16.22 -0.74 -9.85
N ASN A 74 15.95 0.51 -9.53
CA ASN A 74 15.72 1.04 -8.17
C ASN A 74 14.26 1.30 -7.82
N CYS A 75 13.26 0.87 -8.62
CA CYS A 75 11.84 1.15 -8.34
C CYS A 75 11.23 0.26 -7.24
N CYS A 76 11.91 -0.78 -6.77
CA CYS A 76 11.35 -1.67 -5.76
C CYS A 76 11.36 -1.04 -4.36
N VAL A 77 10.31 -0.30 -4.00
CA VAL A 77 10.20 0.38 -2.69
C VAL A 77 10.21 -0.58 -1.49
N ALA A 78 9.74 -1.82 -1.66
CA ALA A 78 9.71 -2.83 -0.60
C ALA A 78 11.07 -3.50 -0.38
N GLY A 79 11.87 -3.66 -1.45
CA GLY A 79 13.23 -4.21 -1.39
C GLY A 79 14.28 -3.16 -1.04
N GLY A 80 13.97 -1.87 -1.24
CA GLY A 80 14.87 -0.76 -0.95
C GLY A 80 16.17 -0.81 -1.72
N GLN A 81 17.23 -0.20 -1.17
CA GLN A 81 18.55 -0.11 -1.81
C GLN A 81 19.20 -1.48 -2.01
N GLU A 82 19.03 -2.41 -1.07
CA GLU A 82 19.62 -3.75 -1.18
C GLU A 82 19.14 -4.52 -2.43
N ALA A 83 17.84 -4.45 -2.70
CA ALA A 83 17.29 -5.06 -3.92
C ALA A 83 17.76 -4.32 -5.17
N ALA A 84 17.84 -2.98 -5.14
CA ALA A 84 18.33 -2.18 -6.24
C ALA A 84 19.79 -2.51 -6.60
N ASP A 85 20.65 -2.69 -5.61
CA ASP A 85 22.06 -3.02 -5.81
C ASP A 85 22.24 -4.41 -6.44
N LYS A 86 21.50 -5.43 -5.95
CA LYS A 86 21.51 -6.78 -6.51
C LYS A 86 21.00 -6.81 -7.96
N ILE A 87 19.90 -6.09 -8.24
CA ILE A 87 19.35 -5.99 -9.59
C ILE A 87 20.32 -5.27 -10.53
N ALA A 88 20.97 -4.22 -10.04
CA ALA A 88 21.97 -3.47 -10.80
C ALA A 88 23.17 -4.33 -11.20
N GLU A 89 23.64 -5.21 -10.30
CA GLU A 89 24.69 -6.18 -10.56
C GLU A 89 24.29 -7.15 -11.69
N ILE A 90 23.07 -7.72 -11.63
CA ILE A 90 22.54 -8.62 -12.67
C ILE A 90 22.44 -7.92 -14.02
N MET A 91 21.99 -6.66 -14.02
CA MET A 91 21.77 -5.89 -15.24
C MET A 91 23.03 -5.18 -15.74
N GLY A 92 24.13 -5.19 -14.98
CA GLY A 92 25.39 -4.52 -15.34
C GLY A 92 25.28 -3.00 -15.37
N VAL A 93 24.41 -2.41 -14.53
CA VAL A 93 24.18 -0.96 -14.43
C VAL A 93 24.45 -0.48 -13.01
N SER A 94 24.58 0.84 -12.81
CA SER A 94 24.73 1.42 -11.47
C SER A 94 23.36 1.70 -10.87
N ALA A 95 23.11 1.20 -9.65
CA ALA A 95 21.96 1.59 -8.86
C ALA A 95 22.20 2.99 -8.28
N GLY A 96 21.38 3.97 -8.68
CA GLY A 96 21.36 5.27 -8.01
C GLY A 96 20.88 5.15 -6.57
N ALA A 97 21.44 5.95 -5.66
CA ALA A 97 20.92 6.02 -4.28
C ALA A 97 19.52 6.65 -4.28
N GLU A 98 18.53 5.94 -3.78
CA GLU A 98 17.17 6.46 -3.62
C GLU A 98 16.86 6.71 -2.14
N GLU A 99 16.31 7.88 -1.83
CA GLU A 99 15.92 8.19 -0.46
C GLU A 99 14.67 7.38 -0.06
N LYS A 100 14.77 6.70 1.10
CA LYS A 100 13.62 5.96 1.65
C LYS A 100 12.44 6.92 1.86
N MET A 101 11.32 6.63 1.22
CA MET A 101 10.08 7.36 1.38
C MET A 101 9.12 6.60 2.30
N VAL A 102 8.28 7.31 3.05
CA VAL A 102 7.28 6.72 3.95
C VAL A 102 5.95 7.46 3.82
N ALA A 103 4.87 6.77 4.21
CA ALA A 103 3.56 7.39 4.30
C ALA A 103 3.49 8.31 5.53
N PHE A 104 2.76 9.41 5.41
CA PHE A 104 2.47 10.34 6.49
C PHE A 104 0.97 10.69 6.50
N VAL A 105 0.38 10.79 7.70
CA VAL A 105 -1.03 11.15 7.87
C VAL A 105 -1.11 12.51 8.57
N PRO A 106 -1.35 13.62 7.85
CA PRO A 106 -1.43 14.95 8.43
C PRO A 106 -2.75 15.20 9.16
N CYS A 107 -2.97 14.42 10.23
CA CYS A 107 -4.11 14.59 11.13
C CYS A 107 -3.71 14.14 12.54
N SER A 108 -3.84 15.06 13.50
CA SER A 108 -3.64 14.80 14.93
C SER A 108 -4.94 14.90 15.74
N GLY A 109 -6.09 15.08 15.07
CA GLY A 109 -7.42 15.17 15.69
C GLY A 109 -7.95 13.83 16.18
N ALA A 110 -7.36 13.33 17.27
CA ALA A 110 -7.77 12.09 17.94
C ALA A 110 -9.14 12.23 18.65
N GLU A 111 -9.65 11.14 19.20
CA GLU A 111 -10.82 11.18 20.08
C GLU A 111 -10.54 12.05 21.32
N GLY A 112 -11.48 12.91 21.66
CA GLY A 112 -11.31 13.88 22.75
C GLY A 112 -10.58 15.16 22.34
N VAL A 113 -9.92 15.20 21.16
CA VAL A 113 -9.18 16.36 20.65
C VAL A 113 -9.94 17.06 19.52
N ALA A 114 -10.50 16.30 18.60
CA ALA A 114 -11.36 16.82 17.55
C ALA A 114 -12.83 16.64 17.93
N VAL A 115 -13.63 17.69 17.75
CA VAL A 115 -15.08 17.65 18.02
C VAL A 115 -15.75 16.61 17.12
N LYS A 116 -16.50 15.69 17.72
CA LYS A 116 -17.32 14.71 17.00
C LYS A 116 -18.62 15.38 16.52
N ARG A 117 -18.94 15.20 15.27
CA ARG A 117 -20.18 15.65 14.66
C ARG A 117 -21.34 14.71 14.98
N PHE A 118 -21.06 13.39 14.97
CA PHE A 118 -21.99 12.33 15.32
C PHE A 118 -21.25 11.06 15.71
N ASN A 119 -21.94 10.17 16.42
CA ASN A 119 -21.44 8.84 16.73
C ASN A 119 -21.78 7.89 15.58
N TYR A 120 -20.79 7.48 14.83
CA TYR A 120 -20.96 6.53 13.74
C TYR A 120 -21.20 5.13 14.30
N LYS A 121 -22.34 4.51 13.92
CA LYS A 121 -22.74 3.14 14.27
C LYS A 121 -22.97 2.35 12.98
N GLY A 122 -21.93 2.11 12.20
CA GLY A 122 -21.99 1.38 10.94
C GLY A 122 -20.77 0.47 10.75
N PRO A 123 -20.62 -0.11 9.55
CA PRO A 123 -19.46 -0.91 9.22
C PRO A 123 -18.15 -0.15 9.49
N GLN A 124 -17.12 -0.86 9.94
CA GLN A 124 -15.80 -0.27 10.17
C GLN A 124 -15.09 0.02 8.83
N ASP A 125 -15.70 0.89 8.05
CA ASP A 125 -15.26 1.27 6.71
C ASP A 125 -15.37 2.77 6.48
N CYS A 126 -14.23 3.41 6.11
CA CYS A 126 -14.17 4.86 5.91
C CYS A 126 -15.00 5.32 4.70
N GLN A 127 -15.12 4.47 3.68
CA GLN A 127 -15.87 4.78 2.47
C GLN A 127 -17.38 4.77 2.77
N ALA A 128 -17.84 3.73 3.49
CA ALA A 128 -19.22 3.65 3.95
C ALA A 128 -19.59 4.84 4.87
N ALA A 129 -18.69 5.20 5.81
CA ALA A 129 -18.93 6.34 6.70
C ALA A 129 -19.03 7.69 5.96
N MET A 130 -18.30 7.86 4.85
CA MET A 130 -18.43 9.05 4.00
C MET A 130 -19.78 9.15 3.31
N LEU A 131 -20.36 8.04 2.88
CA LEU A 131 -21.68 8.01 2.25
C LEU A 131 -22.77 8.45 3.21
N PHE A 132 -22.70 8.03 4.49
CA PHE A 132 -23.71 8.37 5.50
C PHE A 132 -23.55 9.75 6.12
N GLY A 133 -22.34 10.23 6.28
CA GLY A 133 -22.04 11.47 7.02
C GLY A 133 -21.59 12.65 6.18
N GLY A 134 -21.51 12.49 4.88
CA GLY A 134 -21.19 13.54 3.94
C GLY A 134 -19.74 14.01 3.92
N LYS A 135 -18.86 13.66 4.87
CA LYS A 135 -17.40 13.95 4.82
C LYS A 135 -16.60 13.31 5.95
N SER A 136 -17.10 13.31 7.21
CA SER A 136 -16.41 12.78 8.38
C SER A 136 -17.39 12.70 9.57
N ASN A 137 -17.15 11.78 10.49
CA ASN A 137 -17.78 11.74 11.81
C ASN A 137 -17.27 12.84 12.76
N LYS A 138 -16.22 13.58 12.35
CA LYS A 138 -15.65 14.74 13.04
C LYS A 138 -16.11 16.02 12.35
N GLU A 139 -16.21 17.12 13.11
CA GLU A 139 -16.58 18.42 12.55
C GLU A 139 -15.57 18.90 11.49
N CYS A 140 -14.30 18.61 11.68
CA CYS A 140 -13.26 18.93 10.71
C CYS A 140 -13.44 18.12 9.42
N ARG A 141 -13.78 18.79 8.33
CA ARG A 141 -13.96 18.18 7.01
C ARG A 141 -12.68 17.56 6.42
N PHE A 142 -11.51 17.96 6.92
CA PHE A 142 -10.20 17.44 6.51
C PHE A 142 -9.70 16.29 7.39
N ALA A 143 -10.40 15.97 8.49
CA ALA A 143 -9.95 14.99 9.46
C ALA A 143 -9.91 13.57 8.91
N CYS A 144 -9.01 12.76 9.48
CA CYS A 144 -9.05 11.31 9.37
C CYS A 144 -10.34 10.78 9.98
N ILE A 145 -11.03 9.87 9.27
CA ILE A 145 -12.26 9.23 9.74
C ILE A 145 -11.94 8.21 10.84
N GLY A 146 -10.82 7.49 10.71
CA GLY A 146 -10.32 6.61 11.76
C GLY A 146 -10.88 5.19 11.77
N LEU A 147 -11.54 4.72 10.71
CA LEU A 147 -12.15 3.38 10.62
C LEU A 147 -11.27 2.30 9.95
N GLY A 148 -10.02 2.60 9.64
CA GLY A 148 -8.99 1.59 9.38
C GLY A 148 -8.85 1.06 7.97
N ASN A 149 -9.45 1.63 6.92
CA ASN A 149 -9.25 1.16 5.53
C ASN A 149 -7.75 1.14 5.16
N CYS A 150 -7.01 2.19 5.53
CA CYS A 150 -5.57 2.27 5.30
C CYS A 150 -4.78 1.21 6.08
N ALA A 151 -5.21 0.86 7.30
CA ALA A 151 -4.55 -0.17 8.10
C ALA A 151 -4.78 -1.57 7.50
N ARG A 152 -5.99 -1.87 7.02
CA ARG A 152 -6.30 -3.13 6.33
C ARG A 152 -5.58 -3.27 4.99
N ALA A 153 -5.33 -2.17 4.29
CA ALA A 153 -4.60 -2.17 3.03
C ALA A 153 -3.08 -2.31 3.20
N CYS A 154 -2.55 -2.12 4.41
CA CYS A 154 -1.12 -2.16 4.67
C CYS A 154 -0.62 -3.59 4.83
N LYS A 155 0.04 -4.14 3.81
CA LYS A 155 0.64 -5.48 3.82
C LYS A 155 1.85 -5.59 4.78
N PHE A 156 2.44 -4.47 5.18
CA PHE A 156 3.67 -4.41 5.99
C PHE A 156 3.39 -4.17 7.48
N GLY A 157 2.11 -4.09 7.89
CA GLY A 157 1.74 -3.83 9.27
C GLY A 157 2.25 -2.49 9.81
N ALA A 158 2.54 -1.52 8.94
CA ALA A 158 3.07 -0.22 9.30
C ALA A 158 1.99 0.82 9.66
N MET A 159 0.71 0.51 9.43
CA MET A 159 -0.40 1.46 9.62
C MET A 159 -1.33 0.97 10.73
N HIS A 160 -1.55 1.81 11.73
CA HIS A 160 -2.41 1.51 12.87
C HIS A 160 -3.43 2.61 13.11
N ILE A 161 -4.57 2.27 13.72
CA ILE A 161 -5.55 3.27 14.19
C ILE A 161 -5.36 3.43 15.69
N VAL A 162 -5.04 4.67 16.10
CA VAL A 162 -4.83 5.05 17.49
C VAL A 162 -5.77 6.20 17.82
N ASN A 163 -6.66 5.98 18.78
CA ASN A 163 -7.66 6.98 19.22
C ASN A 163 -8.42 7.63 18.04
N GLY A 164 -8.88 6.80 17.08
CA GLY A 164 -9.66 7.26 15.93
C GLY A 164 -8.88 8.06 14.88
N VAL A 165 -7.54 7.91 14.83
CA VAL A 165 -6.67 8.50 13.81
C VAL A 165 -5.66 7.47 13.32
N ALA A 166 -5.38 7.46 12.03
CA ALA A 166 -4.33 6.61 11.47
C ALA A 166 -2.93 7.14 11.85
N LYS A 167 -2.07 6.23 12.29
CA LYS A 167 -0.65 6.48 12.60
C LYS A 167 0.22 5.52 11.83
N VAL A 168 1.38 6.00 11.41
CA VAL A 168 2.35 5.24 10.61
C VAL A 168 3.56 4.90 11.46
N ASP A 169 3.92 3.63 11.50
CA ASP A 169 5.23 3.17 11.95
C ASP A 169 6.21 3.39 10.78
N ARG A 170 7.07 4.40 10.91
CA ARG A 170 7.98 4.81 9.84
C ARG A 170 9.05 3.76 9.55
N ASP A 171 9.44 2.97 10.54
CA ASP A 171 10.49 1.97 10.40
C ASP A 171 10.00 0.79 9.56
N LYS A 172 8.75 0.37 9.76
CA LYS A 172 8.08 -0.69 8.98
C LYS A 172 7.55 -0.20 7.64
N CYS A 173 7.37 1.11 7.47
CA CYS A 173 6.77 1.64 6.26
C CYS A 173 7.78 1.62 5.10
N VAL A 174 7.38 1.03 3.98
CA VAL A 174 8.17 0.95 2.74
C VAL A 174 7.74 2.00 1.69
N GLY A 175 6.79 2.88 1.99
CA GLY A 175 6.36 3.93 1.06
C GLY A 175 5.56 3.47 -0.16
N CYS A 176 4.97 2.27 -0.15
CA CYS A 176 4.22 1.72 -1.29
C CYS A 176 2.90 2.44 -1.61
N MET A 177 2.41 3.30 -0.73
CA MET A 177 1.21 4.14 -0.85
C MET A 177 -0.14 3.42 -1.01
N ALA A 178 -0.23 2.09 -0.88
CA ALA A 178 -1.50 1.36 -0.90
C ALA A 178 -2.51 1.87 0.14
N CYS A 179 -2.03 2.40 1.27
CA CYS A 179 -2.85 3.07 2.27
C CYS A 179 -3.46 4.39 1.78
N ALA A 180 -2.77 5.13 0.92
CA ALA A 180 -3.27 6.37 0.32
C ALA A 180 -4.37 6.07 -0.70
N ASP A 181 -4.22 5.00 -1.48
CA ASP A 181 -5.23 4.55 -2.45
C ASP A 181 -6.50 4.08 -1.74
N ALA A 182 -6.35 3.35 -0.63
CA ALA A 182 -7.47 2.91 0.20
C ALA A 182 -8.12 4.04 1.02
N CYS A 183 -7.51 5.24 1.08
CA CYS A 183 -8.03 6.36 1.85
C CYS A 183 -9.06 7.16 1.05
N PRO A 184 -10.36 7.14 1.37
CA PRO A 184 -11.37 7.89 0.61
C PRO A 184 -11.21 9.41 0.77
N LYS A 185 -10.51 9.86 1.82
CA LYS A 185 -10.19 11.28 2.08
C LYS A 185 -8.93 11.74 1.35
N LYS A 186 -8.13 10.82 0.81
CA LYS A 186 -6.85 11.13 0.13
C LYS A 186 -5.96 12.07 0.97
N ILE A 187 -5.89 11.81 2.29
CA ILE A 187 -5.11 12.65 3.22
C ILE A 187 -3.71 12.09 3.47
N ILE A 188 -3.38 10.91 2.99
CA ILE A 188 -2.09 10.27 3.23
C ILE A 188 -1.10 10.75 2.17
N GLU A 189 0.04 11.24 2.61
CA GLU A 189 1.08 11.83 1.80
C GLU A 189 2.35 10.98 1.83
N LYS A 190 3.17 11.06 0.77
CA LYS A 190 4.48 10.41 0.69
C LYS A 190 5.54 11.44 1.08
N VAL A 191 6.35 11.11 2.09
CA VAL A 191 7.38 12.02 2.62
C VAL A 191 8.71 11.29 2.79
N PRO A 192 9.85 12.00 2.74
CA PRO A 192 11.15 11.41 3.03
C PRO A 192 11.21 10.82 4.46
N TYR A 193 11.83 9.66 4.60
CA TYR A 193 12.03 9.03 5.92
C TYR A 193 12.84 9.93 6.86
N LYS A 194 13.85 10.63 6.34
CA LYS A 194 14.72 11.51 7.13
C LYS A 194 14.05 12.82 7.56
N GLN A 195 12.93 13.19 6.92
CA GLN A 195 12.23 14.43 7.26
C GLN A 195 11.60 14.34 8.66
N ALA A 196 12.28 14.93 9.65
CA ALA A 196 11.86 14.89 11.05
C ALA A 196 10.70 15.85 11.37
N VAL A 197 10.63 16.99 10.67
CA VAL A 197 9.63 18.05 10.93
C VAL A 197 8.56 18.01 9.86
N LEU A 198 7.32 17.75 10.29
CA LEU A 198 6.14 17.69 9.42
C LEU A 198 4.95 18.38 10.06
N VAL A 199 4.16 19.06 9.26
CA VAL A 199 2.91 19.69 9.74
C VAL A 199 1.83 18.63 9.90
N GLY A 200 1.51 18.29 11.14
CA GLY A 200 0.56 17.23 11.50
C GLY A 200 -0.92 17.57 11.29
N CYS A 201 -1.25 18.52 10.40
CA CYS A 201 -2.61 18.94 10.14
C CYS A 201 -2.77 19.46 8.70
N ARG A 202 -3.81 18.97 8.01
CA ARG A 202 -4.18 19.39 6.65
C ARG A 202 -5.38 20.36 6.61
N ASN A 203 -5.78 20.92 7.75
CA ASN A 203 -6.90 21.84 7.79
C ASN A 203 -6.59 23.15 7.04
N GLN A 204 -7.54 23.59 6.21
CA GLN A 204 -7.45 24.84 5.42
C GLN A 204 -8.53 25.84 5.82
N ASP A 205 -9.32 25.57 6.87
CA ASP A 205 -10.31 26.49 7.37
C ASP A 205 -9.64 27.65 8.12
N LYS A 206 -10.34 28.79 8.21
CA LYS A 206 -9.87 29.95 8.97
C LYS A 206 -9.60 29.57 10.43
N GLY A 207 -8.53 30.09 11.02
CA GLY A 207 -8.08 29.74 12.37
C GLY A 207 -9.17 29.86 13.46
N ALA A 208 -10.09 30.80 13.35
CA ALA A 208 -11.22 30.94 14.26
C ALA A 208 -12.21 29.78 14.19
N VAL A 209 -12.39 29.16 13.01
CA VAL A 209 -13.21 27.97 12.81
C VAL A 209 -12.45 26.77 13.36
N THR A 210 -11.18 26.63 12.99
CA THR A 210 -10.32 25.51 13.39
C THR A 210 -10.26 25.35 14.91
N ARG A 211 -10.08 26.43 15.67
CA ARG A 211 -10.02 26.42 17.15
C ARG A 211 -11.31 25.90 17.81
N LYS A 212 -12.45 26.03 17.13
CA LYS A 212 -13.75 25.54 17.65
C LYS A 212 -13.95 24.03 17.42
N ILE A 213 -13.25 23.45 16.47
CA ILE A 213 -13.49 22.08 16.00
C ILE A 213 -12.34 21.11 16.29
N CYS A 214 -11.15 21.62 16.67
CA CYS A 214 -10.00 20.78 16.98
C CYS A 214 -8.95 21.55 17.80
N ASP A 215 -8.61 21.07 18.97
CA ASP A 215 -7.67 21.74 19.90
C ASP A 215 -6.24 21.79 19.34
N VAL A 216 -5.86 20.83 18.51
CA VAL A 216 -4.52 20.73 17.88
C VAL A 216 -4.54 21.11 16.39
N GLY A 217 -5.64 21.71 15.93
CA GLY A 217 -5.81 22.08 14.53
C GLY A 217 -4.85 23.21 14.10
N CYS A 218 -4.26 23.08 12.91
CA CYS A 218 -3.46 24.15 12.32
C CYS A 218 -4.34 25.37 11.99
N ILE A 219 -4.03 26.53 12.55
CA ILE A 219 -4.76 27.79 12.36
C ILE A 219 -4.22 28.63 11.21
N GLY A 220 -3.21 28.15 10.47
CA GLY A 220 -2.61 28.86 9.34
C GLY A 220 -1.83 30.10 9.72
N CYS A 221 -1.25 30.17 10.92
CA CYS A 221 -0.51 31.35 11.41
C CYS A 221 0.87 31.54 10.75
N MET A 222 1.32 30.57 9.95
CA MET A 222 2.59 30.56 9.22
C MET A 222 3.84 30.68 10.12
N LYS A 223 3.70 30.49 11.44
CA LYS A 223 4.83 30.53 12.37
C LYS A 223 5.89 29.50 12.03
N CYS A 224 5.48 28.26 11.72
CA CYS A 224 6.39 27.17 11.33
C CYS A 224 7.22 27.53 10.08
N GLN A 225 6.64 28.24 9.11
CA GLN A 225 7.37 28.68 7.92
C GLN A 225 8.38 29.79 8.26
N ARG A 226 7.98 30.78 9.07
CA ARG A 226 8.86 31.87 9.45
C ARG A 226 10.03 31.48 10.35
N GLU A 227 9.82 30.47 11.17
CA GLU A 227 10.82 29.94 12.13
C GLU A 227 11.60 28.74 11.55
N CYS A 228 11.35 28.38 10.28
CA CYS A 228 11.97 27.19 9.68
C CYS A 228 13.44 27.47 9.36
N PRO A 229 14.40 26.73 9.96
CA PRO A 229 15.82 26.92 9.67
C PRO A 229 16.22 26.40 8.27
N ALA A 230 15.36 25.60 7.63
CA ALA A 230 15.56 25.04 6.29
C ALA A 230 14.83 25.85 5.20
N GLU A 231 14.24 26.98 5.52
CA GLU A 231 13.49 27.88 4.61
C GLU A 231 12.42 27.17 3.77
N ALA A 232 11.78 26.10 4.33
CA ALA A 232 10.82 25.23 3.64
C ALA A 232 9.37 25.80 3.67
#